data_95451873b0b2b00f660b79b9fc719f7f
#
_entry.id   95451873b0b2b00f660b79b9fc719f7f
#
_cell.length_a   1.000
_cell.length_b   1.000
_cell.length_c   1.000
_cell.angle_alpha   90.00
_cell.angle_beta   90.00
_cell.angle_gamma   90.00
#
_symmetry.space_group_name_H-M   'P 1'
#
loop_
_entity.id
_entity.type
_entity.pdbx_description
1 polymer ?
#
loop_
_entity_poly.entity_id
_entity_poly.type
_entity_poly.pdbx_seq_one_letter_code
_entity_poly.pdbx_strand_id
1 'polypeptide(L)'
;MMSIMSASETAIRTVGVPREVKTAEHRVAMTPDGVRELERYGVEVLVETGAGEGASITDAAYVAAGADIVPTAADAWSQDMVVKVKEPKPEEFGFLRDDLTLFTYLHLAAYPAVAEALIAA
;
A
#
# COMPACT_ATOMS: atom_id res chain seq x y z
N MET A 1 -2.60 -19.25 3.61
CA MET A 1 -2.55 -20.57 3.03
C MET A 1 -2.05 -20.52 1.59
N MET A 2 -1.32 -21.52 1.23
CA MET A 2 -0.72 -21.58 -0.08
C MET A 2 -1.71 -22.13 -1.11
N SER A 3 -1.88 -21.41 -2.18
CA SER A 3 -2.69 -21.83 -3.29
C SER A 3 -1.79 -22.39 -4.39
N ILE A 4 -2.27 -23.38 -5.12
CA ILE A 4 -1.54 -23.93 -6.26
C ILE A 4 -1.98 -23.17 -7.50
N MET A 5 -1.32 -22.07 -7.77
CA MET A 5 -1.58 -21.24 -8.93
C MET A 5 -0.27 -20.95 -9.62
N SER A 6 -0.33 -20.58 -10.88
CA SER A 6 0.89 -20.23 -11.59
C SER A 6 1.47 -18.93 -10.99
N ALA A 7 2.77 -18.77 -11.12
CA ALA A 7 3.43 -17.56 -10.63
C ALA A 7 2.83 -16.31 -11.27
N SER A 8 2.41 -16.39 -12.53
CA SER A 8 1.80 -15.24 -13.23
C SER A 8 0.44 -14.86 -12.66
N GLU A 9 -0.27 -15.80 -12.01
CA GLU A 9 -1.57 -15.53 -11.42
C GLU A 9 -1.47 -14.99 -10.01
N THR A 10 -0.46 -15.44 -9.24
CA THR A 10 -0.35 -15.12 -7.83
C THR A 10 0.79 -14.16 -7.50
N ALA A 11 1.70 -13.94 -8.45
CA ALA A 11 2.88 -13.12 -8.16
C ALA A 11 2.50 -11.65 -7.95
N ILE A 12 2.99 -11.09 -6.86
CA ILE A 12 2.92 -9.65 -6.63
C ILE A 12 4.05 -9.04 -7.45
N ARG A 13 3.71 -8.17 -8.38
CA ARG A 13 4.69 -7.51 -9.26
C ARG A 13 4.84 -6.04 -8.89
N THR A 14 3.79 -5.45 -8.34
CA THR A 14 3.80 -4.03 -7.97
C THR A 14 3.23 -3.88 -6.58
N VAL A 15 3.82 -2.94 -5.82
CA VAL A 15 3.38 -2.59 -4.48
C VAL A 15 3.10 -1.10 -4.45
N GLY A 16 1.91 -0.73 -4.02
CA GLY A 16 1.52 0.66 -3.85
C GLY A 16 1.64 1.08 -2.40
N VAL A 17 2.15 2.28 -2.18
CA VAL A 17 2.31 2.86 -0.83
C VAL A 17 1.54 4.18 -0.82
N PRO A 18 0.26 4.17 -0.45
CA PRO A 18 -0.50 5.41 -0.38
C PRO A 18 -0.13 6.21 0.85
N ARG A 19 -0.40 7.51 0.81
CA ARG A 19 -0.27 8.36 1.97
C ARG A 19 -1.33 7.95 2.99
N GLU A 20 -0.93 7.90 4.27
CA GLU A 20 -1.88 7.62 5.34
C GLU A 20 -2.84 8.80 5.51
N VAL A 21 -4.13 8.51 5.65
CA VAL A 21 -5.14 9.55 5.76
C VAL A 21 -5.77 9.61 7.16
N LYS A 22 -5.42 8.67 8.05
CA LYS A 22 -5.95 8.69 9.41
C LYS A 22 -5.36 9.88 10.18
N THR A 23 -6.21 10.58 10.93
CA THR A 23 -5.80 11.74 11.72
C THR A 23 -4.61 11.38 12.64
N ALA A 24 -3.60 12.24 12.62
CA ALA A 24 -2.38 12.11 13.43
C ALA A 24 -1.53 10.88 13.08
N GLU A 25 -1.75 10.24 11.93
CA GLU A 25 -0.86 9.18 11.49
C GLU A 25 0.26 9.78 10.64
N HIS A 26 1.48 9.71 11.15
CA HIS A 26 2.67 10.29 10.49
C HIS A 26 3.62 9.22 9.97
N ARG A 27 3.36 7.96 10.27
CA ARG A 27 4.19 6.86 9.78
C ARG A 27 3.85 6.53 8.34
N VAL A 28 4.77 5.84 7.69
CA VAL A 28 4.57 5.32 6.34
C VAL A 28 4.92 3.84 6.37
N ALA A 29 4.25 3.06 5.53
CA ALA A 29 4.38 1.61 5.59
C ALA A 29 5.66 1.08 4.94
N MET A 30 6.36 1.89 4.16
CA MET A 30 7.55 1.46 3.41
C MET A 30 8.66 2.47 3.57
N THR A 31 9.86 1.98 3.85
CA THR A 31 11.05 2.82 3.89
C THR A 31 11.84 2.68 2.59
N PRO A 32 12.77 3.62 2.30
CA PRO A 32 13.66 3.46 1.14
C PRO A 32 14.43 2.13 1.16
N ASP A 33 14.84 1.66 2.34
CA ASP A 33 15.51 0.36 2.43
C ASP A 33 14.58 -0.77 2.02
N GLY A 34 13.31 -0.70 2.40
CA GLY A 34 12.30 -1.67 1.97
C GLY A 34 12.11 -1.64 0.46
N VAL A 35 12.11 -0.46 -0.13
CA VAL A 35 12.02 -0.32 -1.59
C VAL A 35 13.20 -1.03 -2.27
N ARG A 36 14.41 -0.78 -1.80
CA ARG A 36 15.60 -1.44 -2.38
C ARG A 36 15.50 -2.94 -2.28
N GLU A 37 14.99 -3.46 -1.17
CA GLU A 37 14.87 -4.89 -0.97
C GLU A 37 13.86 -5.50 -1.94
N LEU A 38 12.70 -4.86 -2.12
CA LEU A 38 11.70 -5.34 -3.07
C LEU A 38 12.19 -5.26 -4.50
N GLU A 39 12.91 -4.20 -4.85
CA GLU A 39 13.50 -4.04 -6.19
C GLU A 39 14.45 -5.18 -6.52
N ARG A 40 15.19 -5.67 -5.53
CA ARG A 40 16.10 -6.80 -5.74
C ARG A 40 15.37 -8.07 -6.18
N TYR A 41 14.11 -8.19 -5.81
CA TYR A 41 13.27 -9.33 -6.19
C TYR A 41 12.39 -9.05 -7.42
N GLY A 42 12.64 -7.94 -8.09
CA GLY A 42 11.88 -7.59 -9.30
C GLY A 42 10.51 -7.01 -9.03
N VAL A 43 10.24 -6.52 -7.82
CA VAL A 43 8.96 -5.91 -7.47
C VAL A 43 9.08 -4.40 -7.59
N GLU A 44 8.20 -3.78 -8.37
CA GLU A 44 8.15 -2.33 -8.50
C GLU A 44 7.38 -1.73 -7.33
N VAL A 45 7.86 -0.61 -6.81
CA VAL A 45 7.19 0.09 -5.71
C VAL A 45 6.76 1.48 -6.19
N LEU A 46 5.49 1.78 -6.02
CA LEU A 46 4.90 3.05 -6.41
C LEU A 46 4.39 3.76 -5.17
N VAL A 47 4.98 4.90 -4.87
CA VAL A 47 4.72 5.65 -3.64
C VAL A 47 3.93 6.91 -3.98
N GLU A 48 2.82 7.12 -3.30
CA GLU A 48 2.07 8.36 -3.47
C GLU A 48 2.93 9.53 -3.00
N THR A 49 2.94 10.61 -3.79
CA THR A 49 3.70 11.81 -3.45
C THR A 49 3.34 12.28 -2.03
N GLY A 50 4.33 12.59 -1.25
CA GLY A 50 4.14 13.05 0.12
C GLY A 50 3.91 11.96 1.15
N ALA A 51 3.86 10.67 0.74
CA ALA A 51 3.54 9.59 1.67
C ALA A 51 4.53 9.49 2.83
N GLY A 52 5.79 9.83 2.60
CA GLY A 52 6.83 9.72 3.63
C GLY A 52 7.08 10.99 4.42
N GLU A 53 6.39 12.08 4.11
CA GLU A 53 6.70 13.39 4.72
C GLU A 53 6.58 13.39 6.24
N GLY A 54 5.54 12.75 6.76
CA GLY A 54 5.34 12.68 8.21
C GLY A 54 6.44 11.91 8.94
N ALA A 55 7.15 11.05 8.23
CA ALA A 55 8.28 10.28 8.76
C ALA A 55 9.62 10.87 8.32
N SER A 56 9.62 12.07 7.77
CA SER A 56 10.82 12.77 7.29
C SER A 56 11.52 12.05 6.14
N ILE A 57 10.74 11.36 5.31
CA ILE A 57 11.25 10.69 4.11
C ILE A 57 10.70 11.45 2.90
N THR A 58 11.60 11.98 2.07
CA THR A 58 11.21 12.75 0.90
C THR A 58 10.89 11.84 -0.28
N ASP A 59 10.13 12.37 -1.24
CA ASP A 59 9.90 11.67 -2.51
C ASP A 59 11.24 11.34 -3.19
N ALA A 60 12.18 12.26 -3.14
CA ALA A 60 13.50 12.06 -3.75
C ALA A 60 14.23 10.86 -3.13
N ALA A 61 14.09 10.64 -1.83
CA ALA A 61 14.71 9.51 -1.16
C ALA A 61 14.12 8.18 -1.66
N TYR A 62 12.82 8.16 -1.89
CA TYR A 62 12.16 6.98 -2.47
C TYR A 62 12.63 6.73 -3.90
N VAL A 63 12.72 7.78 -4.71
CA VAL A 63 13.19 7.65 -6.09
C VAL A 63 14.62 7.14 -6.13
N ALA A 64 15.48 7.65 -5.25
CA ALA A 64 16.87 7.19 -5.17
C ALA A 64 16.97 5.71 -4.80
N ALA A 65 15.96 5.18 -4.10
CA ALA A 65 15.91 3.77 -3.72
C ALA A 65 15.32 2.89 -4.82
N GLY A 66 14.76 3.47 -5.86
CA GLY A 66 14.19 2.73 -6.98
C GLY A 66 12.68 2.82 -7.12
N ALA A 67 11.99 3.54 -6.24
CA ALA A 67 10.54 3.69 -6.34
C ALA A 67 10.14 4.70 -7.40
N ASP A 68 8.93 4.53 -7.91
CA ASP A 68 8.27 5.55 -8.71
C ASP A 68 7.34 6.35 -7.82
N ILE A 69 7.29 7.65 -8.00
CA ILE A 69 6.36 8.52 -7.29
C ILE A 69 5.12 8.72 -8.17
N VAL A 70 3.95 8.47 -7.58
CA VAL A 70 2.68 8.65 -8.29
C VAL A 70 1.90 9.81 -7.67
N PRO A 71 1.10 10.52 -8.48
CA PRO A 71 0.49 11.77 -8.00
C PRO A 71 -0.75 11.59 -7.12
N THR A 72 -1.43 10.45 -7.19
CA THR A 72 -2.71 10.30 -6.49
C THR A 72 -2.78 9.01 -5.68
N ALA A 73 -3.69 9.00 -4.70
CA ALA A 73 -3.99 7.78 -3.95
C ALA A 73 -4.48 6.67 -4.87
N ALA A 74 -5.33 7.02 -5.85
CA ALA A 74 -5.85 6.02 -6.79
C ALA A 74 -4.74 5.28 -7.51
N ASP A 75 -3.68 5.99 -7.89
CA ASP A 75 -2.53 5.37 -8.56
C ASP A 75 -1.84 4.36 -7.65
N ALA A 76 -1.65 4.71 -6.38
CA ALA A 76 -1.01 3.80 -5.43
C ALA A 76 -1.90 2.59 -5.15
N TRP A 77 -3.21 2.81 -5.02
CA TRP A 77 -4.16 1.73 -4.72
C TRP A 77 -4.39 0.78 -5.91
N SER A 78 -3.99 1.17 -7.10
CA SER A 78 -4.19 0.35 -8.32
C SER A 78 -3.17 -0.77 -8.47
N GLN A 79 -2.26 -0.93 -7.55
CA GLN A 79 -1.20 -1.90 -7.64
C GLN A 79 -1.66 -3.28 -7.17
N ASP A 80 -0.83 -4.31 -7.42
CA ASP A 80 -1.16 -5.68 -7.02
C ASP A 80 -1.33 -5.81 -5.52
N MET A 81 -0.45 -5.15 -4.77
CA MET A 81 -0.47 -5.14 -3.33
C MET A 81 -0.39 -3.70 -2.84
N VAL A 82 -1.13 -3.40 -1.80
CA VAL A 82 -1.04 -2.10 -1.11
C VAL A 82 -0.60 -2.35 0.32
N VAL A 83 0.41 -1.59 0.76
CA VAL A 83 0.88 -1.64 2.15
C VAL A 83 0.53 -0.33 2.84
N LYS A 84 -0.06 -0.44 4.03
CA LYS A 84 -0.49 0.70 4.84
C LYS A 84 -0.20 0.43 6.30
N VAL A 85 -0.04 1.51 7.07
CA VAL A 85 0.10 1.42 8.51
C VAL A 85 -1.25 1.19 9.18
N LYS A 86 -2.26 1.97 8.79
CA LYS A 86 -3.56 1.93 9.42
C LYS A 86 -4.63 1.34 8.51
N GLU A 87 -5.73 0.90 9.13
CA GLU A 87 -6.87 0.35 8.42
C GLU A 87 -7.40 1.35 7.38
N PRO A 88 -8.04 0.85 6.31
CA PRO A 88 -8.67 1.75 5.33
C PRO A 88 -9.71 2.64 6.00
N LYS A 89 -9.76 3.88 5.58
CA LYS A 89 -10.74 4.85 6.04
C LYS A 89 -11.88 4.95 5.02
N PRO A 90 -13.04 5.48 5.41
CA PRO A 90 -14.17 5.56 4.47
C PRO A 90 -13.82 6.19 3.12
N GLU A 91 -12.98 7.20 3.09
CA GLU A 91 -12.56 7.82 1.83
C GLU A 91 -11.71 6.90 0.97
N GLU A 92 -11.19 5.80 1.54
CA GLU A 92 -10.39 4.81 0.80
C GLU A 92 -11.20 3.58 0.39
N PHE A 93 -12.41 3.42 0.89
CA PHE A 93 -13.20 2.21 0.65
C PHE A 93 -13.47 1.96 -0.84
N GLY A 94 -13.55 3.02 -1.63
CA GLY A 94 -13.77 2.89 -3.07
C GLY A 94 -12.59 2.25 -3.82
N PHE A 95 -11.42 2.17 -3.20
CA PHE A 95 -10.25 1.53 -3.82
C PHE A 95 -10.19 0.03 -3.58
N LEU A 96 -10.99 -0.50 -2.65
CA LEU A 96 -10.99 -1.93 -2.34
C LEU A 96 -11.57 -2.72 -3.50
N ARG A 97 -10.94 -3.82 -3.84
CA ARG A 97 -11.38 -4.70 -4.92
C ARG A 97 -10.97 -6.13 -4.60
N ASP A 98 -11.59 -7.10 -5.25
CA ASP A 98 -11.40 -8.50 -4.89
C ASP A 98 -10.03 -9.07 -5.31
N ASP A 99 -9.35 -8.43 -6.24
CA ASP A 99 -8.02 -8.86 -6.68
C ASP A 99 -6.88 -8.10 -5.99
N LEU A 100 -7.21 -7.29 -4.98
CA LEU A 100 -6.23 -6.52 -4.24
C LEU A 100 -5.69 -7.34 -3.06
N THR A 101 -4.36 -7.35 -2.90
CA THR A 101 -3.74 -7.82 -1.67
C THR A 101 -3.43 -6.62 -0.80
N LEU A 102 -4.04 -6.59 0.38
CA LEU A 102 -3.88 -5.46 1.30
C LEU A 102 -3.12 -5.93 2.55
N PHE A 103 -2.00 -5.29 2.83
CA PHE A 103 -1.20 -5.58 4.02
C PHE A 103 -1.25 -4.37 4.95
N THR A 104 -1.94 -4.51 6.07
CA THR A 104 -2.13 -3.42 7.03
C THR A 104 -2.63 -3.98 8.35
N TYR A 105 -2.65 -3.14 9.38
CA TYR A 105 -3.34 -3.46 10.63
C TYR A 105 -4.82 -3.11 10.50
N LEU A 106 -5.68 -4.12 10.73
CA LEU A 106 -7.11 -3.95 10.58
C LEU A 106 -7.77 -3.98 11.95
N HIS A 107 -8.14 -3.03 12.59
CA HIS A 107 -8.80 -3.07 13.91
C HIS A 107 -10.29 -3.35 13.74
N LEU A 108 -10.64 -4.51 13.22
CA LEU A 108 -12.00 -4.81 12.76
C LEU A 108 -13.04 -4.72 13.89
N ALA A 109 -12.68 -5.15 15.08
CA ALA A 109 -13.60 -5.10 16.23
C ALA A 109 -13.94 -3.66 16.62
N ALA A 110 -13.00 -2.74 16.43
CA ALA A 110 -13.19 -1.32 16.76
C ALA A 110 -13.83 -0.55 15.59
N TYR A 111 -13.73 -1.08 14.37
CA TYR A 111 -14.18 -0.39 13.16
C TYR A 111 -15.01 -1.32 12.28
N PRO A 112 -16.27 -1.60 12.66
CA PRO A 112 -17.11 -2.53 11.89
C PRO A 112 -17.30 -2.13 10.42
N ALA A 113 -17.28 -0.84 10.13
CA ALA A 113 -17.43 -0.38 8.76
C ALA A 113 -16.30 -0.86 7.86
N VAL A 114 -15.09 -1.04 8.40
CA VAL A 114 -13.96 -1.58 7.65
C VAL A 114 -14.24 -3.03 7.28
N ALA A 115 -14.73 -3.83 8.24
CA ALA A 115 -15.07 -5.23 7.97
C ALA A 115 -16.13 -5.33 6.89
N GLU A 116 -17.17 -4.49 6.96
CA GLU A 116 -18.24 -4.49 5.97
C GLU A 116 -17.72 -4.13 4.58
N ALA A 117 -16.85 -3.13 4.51
CA ALA A 117 -16.26 -2.70 3.23
C ALA A 117 -15.38 -3.80 2.61
N LEU A 118 -14.62 -4.51 3.42
CA LEU A 118 -13.77 -5.60 2.93
C LEU A 118 -14.60 -6.77 2.43
N ILE A 119 -15.70 -7.09 3.11
CA ILE A 119 -16.59 -8.17 2.69
C ILE A 119 -17.28 -7.80 1.37
N ALA A 120 -17.66 -6.55 1.21
CA ALA A 120 -18.37 -6.08 0.02
C ALA A 120 -17.48 -5.94 -1.22
N ALA A 121 -16.16 -5.87 -1.03
CA ALA A 121 -15.22 -5.62 -2.12
C ALA A 121 -15.01 -6.83 -3.05
#